data_a0b9362de9a7cf1973f458f47a40589f
#
_entry.id   a0b9362de9a7cf1973f458f47a40589f
#
_cell.length_a   1.000
_cell.length_b   1.000
_cell.length_c   1.000
_cell.angle_alpha   90.00
_cell.angle_beta   90.00
_cell.angle_gamma   90.00
#
_symmetry.space_group_name_H-M   'P 1'
#
loop_
_entity.id
_entity.type
_entity.pdbx_description
1 polymer ?
#
loop_
_entity_poly.entity_id
_entity_poly.type
_entity_poly.pdbx_seq_one_letter_code
_entity_poly.pdbx_strand_id
1 'polypeptide(L)'
;MDQTATPLSGDVTPRPAAAAIAVAAIAVLIVSYGVNAMDRTLFPLMLTDVRREYGFDLSQGGLMSTIFTLGMTLAGIPTGYLMSRFSRKTVIQVGILIYSLATIITVTAIGFADMLFYRAITGIGEAMQLTALLAVFSSYFSRHRAAGVGLLNYAYAGGAAIGPTLGARLLDDYGTWRAPMIIYGVIGLAMMVLIAAVVRPQLSETNTAKQATTGIAAGGAASLKNLNTVVLVALSILFGLALYGYLGMYPTFLREELHYAPRDAGRVMGIYGLGVLISLFTGWLGDRFSPRLVLGLSFLLASAVAGLLFNGPADFTTQAALSFVLGATFSGTIFVNLAAYHVKSVTANLAGRASGLFVTCVYGSATAAGYVIGWIAGFAGWTVAGNIQLVLLCLAGAAIALMLRGDQMARQPKQGT
;
A
#
# COMPACT_ATOMS: atom_id res chain seq x y z
N MET A 1 -40.79 29.68 -44.00
CA MET A 1 -40.98 28.39 -43.29
C MET A 1 -39.88 28.30 -42.27
N ASP A 2 -40.23 28.67 -41.09
CA ASP A 2 -39.35 28.87 -39.93
C ASP A 2 -39.25 27.54 -39.15
N GLN A 3 -38.09 26.94 -39.07
CA GLN A 3 -37.85 25.78 -38.20
C GLN A 3 -37.03 26.23 -37.01
N THR A 4 -37.72 26.62 -35.97
CA THR A 4 -37.16 26.86 -34.63
C THR A 4 -36.64 25.56 -34.05
N ALA A 5 -35.32 25.39 -34.03
CA ALA A 5 -34.63 24.33 -33.27
C ALA A 5 -34.71 24.64 -31.79
N THR A 6 -35.42 23.82 -31.04
CA THR A 6 -35.50 23.82 -29.59
C THR A 6 -34.14 23.34 -29.03
N PRO A 7 -33.49 24.05 -28.09
CA PRO A 7 -32.29 23.55 -27.44
C PRO A 7 -32.68 22.56 -26.33
N LEU A 8 -32.36 21.27 -26.53
CA LEU A 8 -32.37 20.27 -25.50
C LEU A 8 -31.10 20.41 -24.65
N SER A 9 -31.04 21.39 -23.77
CA SER A 9 -30.09 21.45 -22.65
C SER A 9 -30.86 21.27 -21.35
N GLY A 10 -31.27 20.05 -21.09
CA GLY A 10 -31.68 19.65 -19.78
C GLY A 10 -30.46 19.30 -18.93
N ASP A 11 -30.00 20.22 -18.09
CA ASP A 11 -29.14 19.94 -16.95
C ASP A 11 -29.90 19.00 -16.02
N VAL A 12 -29.70 17.68 -16.22
CA VAL A 12 -30.27 16.67 -15.34
C VAL A 12 -29.42 16.66 -14.06
N THR A 13 -29.74 17.56 -13.12
CA THR A 13 -29.24 17.42 -11.76
C THR A 13 -29.67 16.04 -11.23
N PRO A 14 -28.74 15.20 -10.78
CA PRO A 14 -29.07 13.86 -10.31
C PRO A 14 -30.09 13.98 -9.16
N ARG A 15 -31.17 13.20 -9.24
CA ARG A 15 -32.17 13.14 -8.16
C ARG A 15 -31.48 12.91 -6.84
N PRO A 16 -31.81 13.61 -5.74
CA PRO A 16 -31.09 13.52 -4.46
C PRO A 16 -30.92 12.08 -3.94
N ALA A 17 -31.86 11.20 -4.21
CA ALA A 17 -31.75 9.77 -3.89
C ALA A 17 -30.65 9.05 -4.68
N ALA A 18 -30.41 9.40 -5.95
CA ALA A 18 -29.34 8.79 -6.74
C ALA A 18 -27.95 9.25 -6.28
N ALA A 19 -27.82 10.51 -5.85
CA ALA A 19 -26.59 11.04 -5.26
C ALA A 19 -26.27 10.36 -3.92
N ALA A 20 -27.25 10.16 -3.04
CA ALA A 20 -27.06 9.45 -1.77
C ALA A 20 -26.60 8.01 -1.96
N ILE A 21 -27.19 7.28 -2.92
CA ILE A 21 -26.75 5.90 -3.26
C ILE A 21 -25.33 5.87 -3.77
N ALA A 22 -24.92 6.83 -4.61
CA ALA A 22 -23.57 6.92 -5.11
C ALA A 22 -22.55 7.19 -3.98
N VAL A 23 -22.87 8.11 -3.06
CA VAL A 23 -22.03 8.40 -1.88
C VAL A 23 -21.90 7.16 -0.99
N ALA A 24 -23.00 6.46 -0.71
CA ALA A 24 -22.99 5.22 0.08
C ALA A 24 -22.11 4.14 -0.59
N ALA A 25 -22.22 3.96 -1.91
CA ALA A 25 -21.41 2.99 -2.63
C ALA A 25 -19.91 3.33 -2.60
N ILE A 26 -19.55 4.62 -2.75
CA ILE A 26 -18.15 5.08 -2.63
C ILE A 26 -17.64 4.84 -1.21
N ALA A 27 -18.43 5.18 -0.18
CA ALA A 27 -18.06 4.95 1.22
C ALA A 27 -17.83 3.46 1.50
N VAL A 28 -18.70 2.56 1.01
CA VAL A 28 -18.52 1.11 1.15
C VAL A 28 -17.23 0.62 0.48
N LEU A 29 -16.89 1.13 -0.72
CA LEU A 29 -15.65 0.79 -1.40
C LEU A 29 -14.41 1.29 -0.64
N ILE A 30 -14.46 2.51 -0.09
CA ILE A 30 -13.40 3.07 0.76
C ILE A 30 -13.20 2.20 2.01
N VAL A 31 -14.27 1.90 2.74
CA VAL A 31 -14.21 1.07 3.95
C VAL A 31 -13.70 -0.33 3.62
N SER A 32 -14.13 -0.93 2.50
CA SER A 32 -13.65 -2.25 2.08
C SER A 32 -12.13 -2.27 1.82
N TYR A 33 -11.55 -1.18 1.32
CA TYR A 33 -10.11 -1.07 1.16
C TYR A 33 -9.39 -0.83 2.49
N GLY A 34 -10.02 -0.13 3.43
CA GLY A 34 -9.55 -0.05 4.81
C GLY A 34 -9.45 -1.44 5.46
N VAL A 35 -10.46 -2.31 5.25
CA VAL A 35 -10.44 -3.71 5.74
C VAL A 35 -9.30 -4.52 5.09
N ASN A 36 -9.03 -4.33 3.79
CA ASN A 36 -7.86 -4.92 3.12
C ASN A 36 -6.55 -4.48 3.78
N ALA A 37 -6.41 -3.19 4.11
CA ALA A 37 -5.22 -2.68 4.78
C ALA A 37 -5.08 -3.21 6.23
N MET A 38 -6.20 -3.42 6.93
CA MET A 38 -6.21 -4.07 8.25
C MET A 38 -5.65 -5.49 8.15
N ASP A 39 -6.08 -6.28 7.16
CA ASP A 39 -5.62 -7.66 6.96
C ASP A 39 -4.10 -7.74 6.72
N ARG A 40 -3.56 -6.84 5.89
CA ARG A 40 -2.10 -6.76 5.60
C ARG A 40 -1.25 -6.52 6.84
N THR A 41 -1.75 -5.75 7.78
CA THR A 41 -1.01 -5.37 8.99
C THR A 41 -1.21 -6.31 10.16
N LEU A 42 -2.16 -7.25 10.05
CA LEU A 42 -2.52 -8.16 11.12
C LEU A 42 -1.48 -9.25 11.34
N PHE A 43 -1.13 -10.01 10.28
CA PHE A 43 -0.26 -11.18 10.43
C PHE A 43 1.13 -10.86 11.01
N PRO A 44 1.83 -9.77 10.61
CA PRO A 44 3.09 -9.38 11.25
C PRO A 44 2.99 -9.21 12.76
N LEU A 45 1.85 -8.74 13.27
CA LEU A 45 1.62 -8.59 14.71
C LEU A 45 1.38 -9.93 15.40
N MET A 46 0.76 -10.89 14.71
CA MET A 46 0.52 -12.26 15.22
C MET A 46 1.77 -13.16 15.15
N LEU A 47 2.79 -12.72 14.42
CA LEU A 47 3.95 -13.54 14.07
C LEU A 47 4.67 -14.14 15.27
N THR A 48 4.82 -13.39 16.36
CA THR A 48 5.47 -13.89 17.60
C THR A 48 4.74 -15.12 18.15
N ASP A 49 3.40 -15.10 18.15
CA ASP A 49 2.60 -16.22 18.67
C ASP A 49 2.63 -17.41 17.71
N VAL A 50 2.55 -17.15 16.40
CA VAL A 50 2.69 -18.18 15.36
C VAL A 50 4.06 -18.86 15.46
N ARG A 51 5.14 -18.07 15.58
CA ARG A 51 6.50 -18.63 15.70
C ARG A 51 6.66 -19.51 16.94
N ARG A 52 6.12 -19.07 18.07
CA ARG A 52 6.17 -19.86 19.34
C ARG A 52 5.42 -21.19 19.20
N GLU A 53 4.28 -21.19 18.52
CA GLU A 53 3.45 -22.40 18.38
C GLU A 53 4.08 -23.43 17.42
N TYR A 54 4.63 -22.97 16.30
CA TYR A 54 5.16 -23.86 15.25
C TYR A 54 6.68 -24.08 15.33
N GLY A 55 7.39 -23.38 16.20
CA GLY A 55 8.84 -23.46 16.31
C GLY A 55 9.60 -22.83 15.14
N PHE A 56 9.01 -21.87 14.44
CA PHE A 56 9.67 -21.21 13.30
C PHE A 56 10.76 -20.24 13.76
N ASP A 57 11.87 -20.23 13.04
CA ASP A 57 12.92 -19.25 13.25
C ASP A 57 12.53 -17.83 12.76
N LEU A 58 13.39 -16.82 13.02
CA LEU A 58 13.12 -15.44 12.63
C LEU A 58 13.07 -15.26 11.11
N SER A 59 13.87 -16.00 10.35
CA SER A 59 13.89 -15.90 8.89
C SER A 59 12.63 -16.51 8.26
N GLN A 60 12.18 -17.64 8.75
CA GLN A 60 10.93 -18.28 8.34
C GLN A 60 9.74 -17.39 8.64
N GLY A 61 9.68 -16.87 9.88
CA GLY A 61 8.65 -15.93 10.29
C GLY A 61 8.64 -14.66 9.43
N GLY A 62 9.81 -14.10 9.19
CA GLY A 62 9.95 -12.93 8.32
C GLY A 62 9.45 -13.17 6.90
N LEU A 63 9.78 -14.31 6.31
CA LEU A 63 9.26 -14.67 4.99
C LEU A 63 7.73 -14.78 4.99
N MET A 64 7.13 -15.42 5.99
CA MET A 64 5.67 -15.52 6.11
C MET A 64 5.00 -14.16 6.25
N SER A 65 5.63 -13.20 6.92
CA SER A 65 5.10 -11.84 7.06
C SER A 65 5.09 -11.05 5.76
N THR A 66 6.00 -11.35 4.81
CA THR A 66 6.17 -10.57 3.60
C THR A 66 5.82 -11.30 2.30
N ILE A 67 5.63 -12.62 2.32
CA ILE A 67 5.36 -13.44 1.12
C ILE A 67 4.07 -13.02 0.38
N PHE A 68 3.09 -12.44 1.05
CA PHE A 68 1.88 -11.93 0.41
C PHE A 68 2.20 -10.92 -0.71
N THR A 69 3.30 -10.19 -0.60
CA THR A 69 3.76 -9.26 -1.64
C THR A 69 4.17 -9.96 -2.94
N LEU A 70 4.62 -11.23 -2.86
CA LEU A 70 4.79 -12.07 -4.06
C LEU A 70 3.45 -12.29 -4.76
N GLY A 71 2.42 -12.66 -4.00
CA GLY A 71 1.06 -12.79 -4.53
C GLY A 71 0.59 -11.51 -5.19
N MET A 72 0.84 -10.35 -4.55
CA MET A 72 0.53 -9.04 -5.13
C MET A 72 1.26 -8.78 -6.45
N THR A 73 2.55 -9.10 -6.50
CA THR A 73 3.38 -8.92 -7.70
C THR A 73 2.87 -9.77 -8.87
N LEU A 74 2.57 -11.04 -8.60
CA LEU A 74 2.09 -12.00 -9.59
C LEU A 74 0.67 -11.67 -10.09
N ALA A 75 -0.19 -11.12 -9.22
CA ALA A 75 -1.58 -10.83 -9.56
C ALA A 75 -1.77 -9.58 -10.44
N GLY A 76 -0.80 -8.67 -10.50
CA GLY A 76 -0.95 -7.36 -11.17
C GLY A 76 -1.37 -7.48 -12.64
N ILE A 77 -0.64 -8.24 -13.45
CA ILE A 77 -0.95 -8.45 -14.88
C ILE A 77 -2.23 -9.28 -15.09
N PRO A 78 -2.41 -10.44 -14.43
CA PRO A 78 -3.65 -11.22 -14.53
C PRO A 78 -4.90 -10.41 -14.17
N THR A 79 -4.83 -9.56 -13.15
CA THR A 79 -5.98 -8.72 -12.76
C THR A 79 -6.38 -7.75 -13.87
N GLY A 80 -5.40 -7.14 -14.55
CA GLY A 80 -5.67 -6.30 -15.73
C GLY A 80 -6.42 -7.06 -16.82
N TYR A 81 -6.02 -8.30 -17.10
CA TYR A 81 -6.72 -9.17 -18.05
C TYR A 81 -8.14 -9.54 -17.56
N LEU A 82 -8.31 -9.88 -16.29
CA LEU A 82 -9.63 -10.17 -15.72
C LEU A 82 -10.59 -8.99 -15.86
N MET A 83 -10.13 -7.76 -15.62
CA MET A 83 -10.94 -6.54 -15.79
C MET A 83 -11.33 -6.25 -17.26
N SER A 84 -10.68 -6.85 -18.25
CA SER A 84 -11.10 -6.76 -19.64
C SER A 84 -12.25 -7.73 -19.98
N ARG A 85 -12.49 -8.74 -19.15
CA ARG A 85 -13.49 -9.78 -19.36
C ARG A 85 -14.66 -9.75 -18.37
N PHE A 86 -14.39 -9.28 -17.14
CA PHE A 86 -15.36 -9.24 -16.04
C PHE A 86 -15.54 -7.80 -15.56
N SER A 87 -16.68 -7.55 -14.92
CA SER A 87 -16.94 -6.24 -14.30
C SER A 87 -15.93 -5.95 -13.19
N ARG A 88 -15.56 -4.67 -13.02
CA ARG A 88 -14.67 -4.24 -11.93
C ARG A 88 -15.25 -4.63 -10.56
N LYS A 89 -16.59 -4.52 -10.39
CA LYS A 89 -17.29 -4.99 -9.18
C LYS A 89 -17.01 -6.47 -8.92
N THR A 90 -17.13 -7.33 -9.94
CA THR A 90 -16.86 -8.77 -9.82
C THR A 90 -15.42 -9.02 -9.42
N VAL A 91 -14.45 -8.34 -10.05
CA VAL A 91 -13.02 -8.49 -9.72
C VAL A 91 -12.74 -8.08 -8.27
N ILE A 92 -13.34 -6.97 -7.79
CA ILE A 92 -13.25 -6.55 -6.37
C ILE A 92 -13.78 -7.64 -5.45
N GLN A 93 -14.97 -8.17 -5.73
CA GLN A 93 -15.61 -9.20 -4.88
C GLN A 93 -14.84 -10.51 -4.86
N VAL A 94 -14.34 -10.97 -6.00
CA VAL A 94 -13.49 -12.17 -6.09
C VAL A 94 -12.17 -11.95 -5.35
N GLY A 95 -11.56 -10.78 -5.46
CA GLY A 95 -10.36 -10.42 -4.70
C GLY A 95 -10.61 -10.48 -3.19
N ILE A 96 -11.72 -9.89 -2.72
CA ILE A 96 -12.11 -9.94 -1.30
C ILE A 96 -12.35 -11.38 -0.85
N LEU A 97 -13.07 -12.17 -1.64
CA LEU A 97 -13.31 -13.60 -1.35
C LEU A 97 -12.00 -14.36 -1.17
N ILE A 98 -11.08 -14.19 -2.11
CA ILE A 98 -9.79 -14.89 -2.10
C ILE A 98 -8.98 -14.53 -0.85
N TYR A 99 -8.74 -13.24 -0.56
CA TYR A 99 -7.91 -12.90 0.59
C TYR A 99 -8.60 -13.24 1.92
N SER A 100 -9.90 -13.02 2.03
CA SER A 100 -10.64 -13.30 3.27
C SER A 100 -10.66 -14.80 3.60
N LEU A 101 -10.92 -15.65 2.60
CA LEU A 101 -10.85 -17.10 2.78
C LEU A 101 -9.41 -17.58 3.08
N ALA A 102 -8.41 -17.05 2.37
CA ALA A 102 -7.02 -17.40 2.59
C ALA A 102 -6.57 -17.00 4.02
N THR A 103 -6.99 -15.82 4.51
CA THR A 103 -6.74 -15.39 5.90
C THR A 103 -7.40 -16.32 6.91
N ILE A 104 -8.66 -16.73 6.70
CA ILE A 104 -9.34 -17.69 7.57
C ILE A 104 -8.64 -19.07 7.51
N ILE A 105 -8.33 -19.57 6.32
CA ILE A 105 -7.69 -20.88 6.15
C ILE A 105 -6.27 -20.90 6.74
N THR A 106 -5.57 -19.76 6.81
CA THR A 106 -4.25 -19.67 7.45
C THR A 106 -4.25 -20.21 8.88
N VAL A 107 -5.37 -20.15 9.62
CA VAL A 107 -5.46 -20.69 10.99
C VAL A 107 -5.48 -22.21 11.06
N THR A 108 -5.71 -22.89 9.96
CA THR A 108 -5.70 -24.36 9.85
C THR A 108 -4.37 -24.91 9.33
N ALA A 109 -3.38 -24.03 9.11
CA ALA A 109 -2.07 -24.46 8.64
C ALA A 109 -1.43 -25.47 9.61
N ILE A 110 -0.77 -26.47 9.07
CA ILE A 110 -0.10 -27.53 9.84
C ILE A 110 1.42 -27.35 9.88
N GLY A 111 1.95 -26.44 9.05
CA GLY A 111 3.38 -26.18 9.00
C GLY A 111 3.76 -24.95 8.19
N PHE A 112 5.05 -24.86 7.86
CA PHE A 112 5.60 -23.69 7.18
C PHE A 112 5.10 -23.53 5.75
N ALA A 113 5.07 -24.61 4.98
CA ALA A 113 4.81 -24.56 3.55
C ALA A 113 3.37 -24.17 3.21
N ASP A 114 2.40 -24.75 3.92
CA ASP A 114 0.98 -24.44 3.72
C ASP A 114 0.61 -23.05 4.22
N MET A 115 1.16 -22.63 5.37
CA MET A 115 0.98 -21.26 5.86
C MET A 115 1.55 -20.25 4.88
N LEU A 116 2.75 -20.48 4.35
CA LEU A 116 3.39 -19.64 3.33
C LEU A 116 2.52 -19.52 2.07
N PHE A 117 1.96 -20.66 1.63
CA PHE A 117 1.08 -20.72 0.47
C PHE A 117 -0.21 -19.91 0.68
N TYR A 118 -0.88 -20.07 1.84
CA TYR A 118 -2.09 -19.30 2.13
C TYR A 118 -1.81 -17.80 2.20
N ARG A 119 -0.69 -17.40 2.78
CA ARG A 119 -0.26 -15.99 2.82
C ARG A 119 0.03 -15.43 1.42
N ALA A 120 0.64 -16.20 0.53
CA ALA A 120 0.84 -15.78 -0.86
C ALA A 120 -0.51 -15.59 -1.60
N ILE A 121 -1.48 -16.50 -1.39
CA ILE A 121 -2.84 -16.38 -1.95
C ILE A 121 -3.56 -15.14 -1.40
N THR A 122 -3.41 -14.81 -0.11
CA THR A 122 -3.93 -13.57 0.47
C THR A 122 -3.51 -12.36 -0.37
N GLY A 123 -2.23 -12.27 -0.72
CA GLY A 123 -1.70 -11.17 -1.54
C GLY A 123 -2.30 -11.09 -2.95
N ILE A 124 -2.64 -12.22 -3.57
CA ILE A 124 -3.33 -12.24 -4.88
C ILE A 124 -4.69 -11.54 -4.76
N GLY A 125 -5.50 -11.92 -3.78
CA GLY A 125 -6.82 -11.31 -3.56
C GLY A 125 -6.74 -9.82 -3.24
N GLU A 126 -5.78 -9.43 -2.40
CA GLU A 126 -5.55 -8.03 -2.03
C GLU A 126 -5.17 -7.15 -3.23
N ALA A 127 -4.30 -7.65 -4.11
CA ALA A 127 -3.91 -6.94 -5.32
C ALA A 127 -5.05 -6.83 -6.33
N MET A 128 -5.88 -7.88 -6.47
CA MET A 128 -7.07 -7.85 -7.32
C MET A 128 -8.02 -6.73 -6.88
N GLN A 129 -8.31 -6.64 -5.59
CA GLN A 129 -9.16 -5.59 -5.04
C GLN A 129 -8.56 -4.21 -5.27
N LEU A 130 -7.29 -4.00 -4.92
CA LEU A 130 -6.62 -2.70 -5.07
C LEU A 130 -6.62 -2.23 -6.52
N THR A 131 -6.22 -3.10 -7.45
CA THR A 131 -6.12 -2.76 -8.87
C THR A 131 -7.48 -2.37 -9.45
N ALA A 132 -8.53 -3.11 -9.11
CA ALA A 132 -9.88 -2.81 -9.57
C ALA A 132 -10.44 -1.53 -8.92
N LEU A 133 -10.18 -1.27 -7.63
CA LEU A 133 -10.56 -0.03 -6.96
C LEU A 133 -9.86 1.18 -7.58
N LEU A 134 -8.56 1.10 -7.87
CA LEU A 134 -7.84 2.16 -8.57
C LEU A 134 -8.49 2.49 -9.93
N ALA A 135 -8.92 1.47 -10.67
CA ALA A 135 -9.63 1.66 -11.94
C ALA A 135 -11.01 2.32 -11.74
N VAL A 136 -11.78 1.90 -10.73
CA VAL A 136 -13.09 2.50 -10.39
C VAL A 136 -12.92 3.97 -10.01
N PHE A 137 -12.05 4.28 -9.06
CA PHE A 137 -11.88 5.65 -8.54
C PHE A 137 -11.28 6.59 -9.59
N SER A 138 -10.32 6.13 -10.38
CA SER A 138 -9.76 6.91 -11.50
C SER A 138 -10.78 7.22 -12.58
N SER A 139 -11.75 6.33 -12.81
CA SER A 139 -12.82 6.54 -13.80
C SER A 139 -13.95 7.41 -13.25
N TYR A 140 -14.38 7.18 -12.01
CA TYR A 140 -15.44 7.93 -11.36
C TYR A 140 -15.05 9.39 -11.12
N PHE A 141 -13.86 9.63 -10.59
CA PHE A 141 -13.31 10.96 -10.36
C PHE A 141 -12.48 11.47 -11.57
N SER A 142 -13.01 11.34 -12.79
CA SER A 142 -12.27 11.64 -14.03
C SER A 142 -11.66 13.04 -14.09
N ARG A 143 -12.35 14.06 -13.53
CA ARG A 143 -11.86 15.45 -13.42
C ARG A 143 -10.83 15.64 -12.30
N HIS A 144 -10.86 14.84 -11.25
CA HIS A 144 -10.04 14.94 -10.05
C HIS A 144 -9.42 13.58 -9.70
N ARG A 145 -8.78 12.92 -10.66
CA ARG A 145 -8.23 11.56 -10.50
C ARG A 145 -7.30 11.41 -9.31
N ALA A 146 -6.45 12.42 -9.07
CA ALA A 146 -5.54 12.42 -7.94
C ALA A 146 -6.29 12.39 -6.59
N ALA A 147 -7.40 13.14 -6.48
CA ALA A 147 -8.23 13.11 -5.28
C ALA A 147 -8.90 11.74 -5.08
N GLY A 148 -9.40 11.11 -6.17
CA GLY A 148 -9.96 9.75 -6.11
C GLY A 148 -8.96 8.71 -5.61
N VAL A 149 -7.74 8.72 -6.14
CA VAL A 149 -6.65 7.84 -5.68
C VAL A 149 -6.23 8.20 -4.24
N GLY A 150 -6.22 9.49 -3.90
CA GLY A 150 -5.96 9.97 -2.54
C GLY A 150 -6.94 9.40 -1.50
N LEU A 151 -8.22 9.26 -1.82
CA LEU A 151 -9.21 8.62 -0.94
C LEU A 151 -8.85 7.17 -0.61
N LEU A 152 -8.29 6.41 -1.57
CA LEU A 152 -7.81 5.05 -1.31
C LEU A 152 -6.60 5.06 -0.38
N ASN A 153 -5.68 6.02 -0.52
CA ASN A 153 -4.55 6.15 0.41
C ASN A 153 -5.01 6.46 1.84
N TYR A 154 -6.08 7.26 2.00
CA TYR A 154 -6.69 7.49 3.33
C TYR A 154 -7.34 6.23 3.89
N ALA A 155 -8.05 5.48 3.05
CA ALA A 155 -8.62 4.20 3.47
C ALA A 155 -7.51 3.24 3.94
N TYR A 156 -6.38 3.18 3.20
CA TYR A 156 -5.21 2.41 3.60
C TYR A 156 -4.65 2.88 4.95
N ALA A 157 -4.44 4.19 5.11
CA ALA A 157 -3.92 4.77 6.35
C ALA A 157 -4.83 4.47 7.55
N GLY A 158 -6.16 4.62 7.38
CA GLY A 158 -7.15 4.25 8.39
C GLY A 158 -7.11 2.76 8.75
N GLY A 159 -7.04 1.89 7.75
CA GLY A 159 -6.90 0.45 7.97
C GLY A 159 -5.59 0.08 8.66
N ALA A 160 -4.47 0.68 8.25
CA ALA A 160 -3.17 0.47 8.86
C ALA A 160 -3.08 1.02 10.31
N ALA A 161 -3.89 2.04 10.64
CA ALA A 161 -3.99 2.54 12.02
C ALA A 161 -4.87 1.66 12.90
N ILE A 162 -6.03 1.25 12.40
CA ILE A 162 -7.02 0.47 13.16
C ILE A 162 -6.60 -1.00 13.25
N GLY A 163 -6.07 -1.57 12.16
CA GLY A 163 -5.79 -3.00 12.05
C GLY A 163 -4.93 -3.54 13.17
N PRO A 164 -3.69 -3.07 13.36
CA PRO A 164 -2.82 -3.59 14.40
C PRO A 164 -3.41 -3.37 15.82
N THR A 165 -4.05 -2.22 16.04
CA THR A 165 -4.63 -1.89 17.35
C THR A 165 -5.79 -2.81 17.70
N LEU A 166 -6.71 -3.06 16.76
CA LEU A 166 -7.83 -3.98 16.96
C LEU A 166 -7.36 -5.43 17.02
N GLY A 167 -6.43 -5.83 16.13
CA GLY A 167 -5.86 -7.17 16.13
C GLY A 167 -5.19 -7.53 17.44
N ALA A 168 -4.42 -6.60 18.03
CA ALA A 168 -3.80 -6.78 19.33
C ALA A 168 -4.82 -6.95 20.48
N ARG A 169 -5.92 -6.18 20.45
CA ARG A 169 -7.01 -6.35 21.44
C ARG A 169 -7.64 -7.72 21.33
N LEU A 170 -7.97 -8.15 20.10
CA LEU A 170 -8.55 -9.47 19.89
C LEU A 170 -7.60 -10.60 20.30
N LEU A 171 -6.29 -10.44 20.07
CA LEU A 171 -5.30 -11.39 20.55
C LEU A 171 -5.33 -11.52 22.09
N ASP A 172 -5.36 -10.39 22.79
CA ASP A 172 -5.41 -10.37 24.25
C ASP A 172 -6.74 -10.91 24.81
N ASP A 173 -7.88 -10.53 24.18
CA ASP A 173 -9.21 -10.90 24.65
C ASP A 173 -9.50 -12.39 24.45
N TYR A 174 -9.00 -12.99 23.36
CA TYR A 174 -9.22 -14.41 23.04
C TYR A 174 -8.04 -15.33 23.37
N GLY A 175 -6.87 -14.77 23.68
CA GLY A 175 -5.66 -15.55 24.02
C GLY A 175 -5.09 -16.39 22.88
N THR A 176 -5.49 -16.15 21.63
CA THR A 176 -5.03 -16.89 20.45
C THR A 176 -4.92 -16.02 19.21
N TRP A 177 -3.85 -16.18 18.45
CA TRP A 177 -3.63 -15.48 17.18
C TRP A 177 -4.67 -15.85 16.10
N ARG A 178 -5.35 -16.99 16.25
CA ARG A 178 -6.38 -17.45 15.31
C ARG A 178 -7.62 -16.58 15.33
N ALA A 179 -8.01 -16.09 16.49
CA ALA A 179 -9.25 -15.30 16.64
C ALA A 179 -9.24 -14.02 15.80
N PRO A 180 -8.22 -13.13 15.88
CA PRO A 180 -8.18 -11.95 15.01
C PRO A 180 -8.10 -12.29 13.52
N MET A 181 -7.42 -13.37 13.11
CA MET A 181 -7.37 -13.83 11.72
C MET A 181 -8.76 -14.21 11.21
N ILE A 182 -9.52 -15.02 11.96
CA ILE A 182 -10.88 -15.42 11.60
C ILE A 182 -11.79 -14.19 11.53
N ILE A 183 -11.74 -13.32 12.54
CA ILE A 183 -12.60 -12.13 12.63
C ILE A 183 -12.35 -11.21 11.44
N TYR A 184 -11.10 -10.96 11.04
CA TYR A 184 -10.77 -10.11 9.90
C TYR A 184 -11.23 -10.72 8.57
N GLY A 185 -11.03 -12.02 8.40
CA GLY A 185 -11.56 -12.72 7.22
C GLY A 185 -13.09 -12.65 7.14
N VAL A 186 -13.80 -12.82 8.27
CA VAL A 186 -15.27 -12.69 8.33
C VAL A 186 -15.70 -11.24 8.00
N ILE A 187 -15.01 -10.23 8.55
CA ILE A 187 -15.28 -8.82 8.20
C ILE A 187 -15.09 -8.60 6.69
N GLY A 188 -14.05 -9.17 6.08
CA GLY A 188 -13.84 -9.10 4.63
C GLY A 188 -15.00 -9.73 3.85
N LEU A 189 -15.47 -10.92 4.23
CA LEU A 189 -16.63 -11.57 3.61
C LEU A 189 -17.93 -10.74 3.79
N ALA A 190 -18.12 -10.13 4.94
CA ALA A 190 -19.24 -9.22 5.19
C ALA A 190 -19.17 -7.99 4.26
N MET A 191 -17.98 -7.43 4.04
CA MET A 191 -17.77 -6.33 3.09
C MET A 191 -18.07 -6.77 1.65
N MET A 192 -17.74 -7.99 1.26
CA MET A 192 -18.10 -8.53 -0.06
C MET A 192 -19.62 -8.55 -0.27
N VAL A 193 -20.37 -9.01 0.73
CA VAL A 193 -21.86 -9.02 0.71
C VAL A 193 -22.40 -7.59 0.65
N LEU A 194 -21.84 -6.68 1.44
CA LEU A 194 -22.26 -5.27 1.45
C LEU A 194 -22.00 -4.60 0.09
N ILE A 195 -20.86 -4.87 -0.57
CA ILE A 195 -20.59 -4.41 -1.93
C ILE A 195 -21.60 -4.99 -2.92
N ALA A 196 -21.97 -6.28 -2.77
CA ALA A 196 -22.98 -6.90 -3.63
C ALA A 196 -24.33 -6.15 -3.56
N ALA A 197 -24.74 -5.76 -2.35
CA ALA A 197 -26.02 -5.11 -2.09
C ALA A 197 -26.04 -3.62 -2.50
N VAL A 198 -24.97 -2.87 -2.22
CA VAL A 198 -24.95 -1.40 -2.30
C VAL A 198 -24.32 -0.87 -3.60
N VAL A 199 -23.25 -1.49 -4.09
CA VAL A 199 -22.52 -1.00 -5.26
C VAL A 199 -23.21 -1.44 -6.55
N ARG A 200 -23.76 -0.48 -7.29
CA ARG A 200 -24.41 -0.75 -8.58
C ARG A 200 -23.39 -0.77 -9.73
N PRO A 201 -23.61 -1.59 -10.78
CA PRO A 201 -22.72 -1.65 -11.96
C PRO A 201 -22.48 -0.30 -12.63
N GLN A 202 -23.49 0.58 -12.66
CA GLN A 202 -23.38 1.91 -13.26
C GLN A 202 -22.29 2.78 -12.62
N LEU A 203 -21.98 2.56 -11.33
CA LEU A 203 -20.94 3.29 -10.64
C LEU A 203 -19.56 2.66 -10.88
N SER A 204 -19.46 1.33 -10.86
CA SER A 204 -18.18 0.63 -11.01
C SER A 204 -17.69 0.56 -12.46
N GLU A 205 -18.60 0.59 -13.44
CA GLU A 205 -18.31 0.39 -14.87
C GLU A 205 -18.36 1.70 -15.69
N THR A 206 -18.22 2.86 -15.04
CA THR A 206 -18.13 4.14 -15.78
C THR A 206 -16.96 4.13 -16.76
N ASN A 207 -17.28 4.12 -18.05
CA ASN A 207 -16.30 4.15 -19.13
C ASN A 207 -15.94 5.60 -19.49
N THR A 208 -14.78 6.06 -19.09
CA THR A 208 -14.19 7.33 -19.51
C THR A 208 -13.14 7.13 -20.61
N ALA A 209 -13.34 6.13 -21.47
CA ALA A 209 -12.40 5.80 -22.56
C ALA A 209 -12.22 6.94 -23.60
N LYS A 210 -13.10 7.94 -23.63
CA LYS A 210 -13.06 9.06 -24.60
C LYS A 210 -12.36 10.34 -24.11
N GLN A 211 -11.95 10.45 -22.85
CA GLN A 211 -11.36 11.70 -22.31
C GLN A 211 -9.88 11.60 -21.88
N ALA A 212 -9.18 10.54 -22.27
CA ALA A 212 -7.77 10.33 -21.87
C ALA A 212 -6.74 11.20 -22.64
N THR A 213 -7.17 12.11 -23.53
CA THR A 213 -6.26 12.86 -24.42
C THR A 213 -6.08 14.34 -24.09
N THR A 214 -6.75 14.87 -23.08
CA THR A 214 -6.62 16.29 -22.71
C THR A 214 -5.79 16.42 -21.42
N GLY A 215 -4.51 16.67 -21.58
CA GLY A 215 -3.58 16.90 -20.49
C GLY A 215 -2.26 16.15 -20.64
N ILE A 216 -1.73 16.06 -21.87
CA ILE A 216 -0.40 15.47 -22.11
C ILE A 216 0.61 16.43 -21.50
N ALA A 217 1.16 16.05 -20.33
CA ALA A 217 2.33 16.70 -19.77
C ALA A 217 3.47 16.61 -20.80
N ALA A 218 3.97 17.75 -21.27
CA ALA A 218 5.11 17.78 -22.17
C ALA A 218 6.38 17.36 -21.40
N GLY A 219 7.13 16.43 -21.95
CA GLY A 219 8.39 15.96 -21.36
C GLY A 219 8.39 14.48 -21.05
N GLY A 220 9.47 14.03 -20.40
CA GLY A 220 9.73 12.63 -20.13
C GLY A 220 10.43 11.90 -21.27
N ALA A 221 11.09 10.79 -20.97
CA ALA A 221 11.84 10.02 -21.96
C ALA A 221 10.93 9.14 -22.81
N ALA A 222 11.25 9.01 -24.09
CA ALA A 222 10.54 8.13 -25.03
C ALA A 222 10.84 6.64 -24.83
N SER A 223 11.64 6.28 -23.84
CA SER A 223 12.03 4.90 -23.52
C SER A 223 12.10 4.69 -22.01
N LEU A 224 11.77 3.49 -21.54
CA LEU A 224 12.02 3.06 -20.17
C LEU A 224 13.52 2.93 -19.86
N LYS A 225 14.37 2.80 -20.87
CA LYS A 225 15.84 2.73 -20.71
C LYS A 225 16.42 4.14 -20.63
N ASN A 226 16.10 4.90 -19.61
CA ASN A 226 16.66 6.22 -19.32
C ASN A 226 17.20 6.27 -17.88
N LEU A 227 18.10 7.20 -17.61
CA LEU A 227 18.78 7.31 -16.31
C LEU A 227 17.77 7.43 -15.15
N ASN A 228 16.76 8.28 -15.28
CA ASN A 228 15.76 8.49 -14.22
C ASN A 228 15.01 7.20 -13.90
N THR A 229 14.56 6.44 -14.92
CA THR A 229 13.87 5.16 -14.71
C THR A 229 14.79 4.14 -14.02
N VAL A 230 16.04 4.02 -14.42
CA VAL A 230 17.02 3.10 -13.79
C VAL A 230 17.24 3.46 -12.32
N VAL A 231 17.46 4.74 -12.04
CA VAL A 231 17.64 5.26 -10.67
C VAL A 231 16.37 5.00 -9.83
N LEU A 232 15.19 5.29 -10.37
CA LEU A 232 13.91 5.07 -9.68
C LEU A 232 13.66 3.57 -9.41
N VAL A 233 14.06 2.67 -10.31
CA VAL A 233 14.00 1.21 -10.10
C VAL A 233 14.89 0.81 -8.92
N ALA A 234 16.14 1.28 -8.89
CA ALA A 234 17.05 1.00 -7.78
C ALA A 234 16.47 1.52 -6.44
N LEU A 235 15.96 2.77 -6.43
CA LEU A 235 15.29 3.35 -5.25
C LEU A 235 14.07 2.54 -4.83
N SER A 236 13.27 2.05 -5.77
CA SER A 236 12.08 1.24 -5.48
C SER A 236 12.42 -0.10 -4.85
N ILE A 237 13.52 -0.74 -5.29
CA ILE A 237 14.01 -2.00 -4.72
C ILE A 237 14.49 -1.78 -3.28
N LEU A 238 15.34 -0.78 -3.05
CA LEU A 238 15.84 -0.45 -1.70
C LEU A 238 14.70 -0.09 -0.76
N PHE A 239 13.76 0.71 -1.26
CA PHE A 239 12.58 1.12 -0.51
C PHE A 239 11.68 -0.06 -0.15
N GLY A 240 11.41 -0.99 -1.09
CA GLY A 240 10.61 -2.18 -0.83
C GLY A 240 11.22 -3.07 0.24
N LEU A 241 12.54 -3.29 0.20
CA LEU A 241 13.27 -4.02 1.23
C LEU A 241 13.20 -3.33 2.61
N ALA A 242 13.40 -2.00 2.67
CA ALA A 242 13.36 -1.26 3.92
C ALA A 242 11.93 -1.19 4.50
N LEU A 243 10.93 -0.79 3.69
CA LEU A 243 9.54 -0.65 4.12
C LEU A 243 8.97 -1.96 4.64
N TYR A 244 9.11 -3.04 3.87
CA TYR A 244 8.51 -4.33 4.24
C TYR A 244 9.36 -5.10 5.25
N GLY A 245 10.65 -4.81 5.38
CA GLY A 245 11.44 -5.22 6.53
C GLY A 245 10.88 -4.64 7.83
N TYR A 246 10.56 -3.35 7.84
CA TYR A 246 9.89 -2.70 8.96
C TYR A 246 8.48 -3.26 9.19
N LEU A 247 7.60 -3.19 8.21
CA LEU A 247 6.20 -3.61 8.36
C LEU A 247 6.07 -5.10 8.74
N GLY A 248 6.96 -5.95 8.22
CA GLY A 248 6.92 -7.39 8.44
C GLY A 248 7.51 -7.84 9.77
N MET A 249 8.53 -7.17 10.27
CA MET A 249 9.31 -7.70 11.40
C MET A 249 9.43 -6.74 12.60
N TYR A 250 9.12 -5.46 12.46
CA TYR A 250 9.18 -4.52 13.57
C TYR A 250 8.18 -4.85 14.70
N PRO A 251 6.95 -5.34 14.45
CA PRO A 251 6.08 -5.83 15.53
C PRO A 251 6.73 -6.95 16.34
N THR A 252 7.48 -7.85 15.69
CA THR A 252 8.23 -8.93 16.37
C THR A 252 9.37 -8.37 17.20
N PHE A 253 10.12 -7.39 16.69
CA PHE A 253 11.15 -6.68 17.46
C PHE A 253 10.57 -6.02 18.72
N LEU A 254 9.44 -5.32 18.63
CA LEU A 254 8.77 -4.72 19.78
C LEU A 254 8.39 -5.76 20.84
N ARG A 255 7.90 -6.94 20.41
CA ARG A 255 7.41 -7.98 21.32
C ARG A 255 8.51 -8.87 21.87
N GLU A 256 9.52 -9.20 21.09
CA GLU A 256 10.56 -10.17 21.49
C GLU A 256 11.82 -9.50 22.07
N GLU A 257 12.23 -8.35 21.52
CA GLU A 257 13.42 -7.63 21.99
C GLU A 257 13.07 -6.57 23.05
N LEU A 258 12.05 -5.72 22.76
CA LEU A 258 11.66 -4.68 23.70
C LEU A 258 10.62 -5.13 24.74
N HIS A 259 10.17 -6.39 24.66
CA HIS A 259 9.22 -7.03 25.60
C HIS A 259 7.86 -6.31 25.72
N TYR A 260 7.41 -5.67 24.64
CA TYR A 260 6.11 -5.01 24.62
C TYR A 260 4.96 -6.01 24.71
N ALA A 261 3.93 -5.66 25.47
CA ALA A 261 2.65 -6.36 25.38
C ALA A 261 2.06 -6.25 23.96
N PRO A 262 1.26 -7.23 23.50
CA PRO A 262 0.64 -7.19 22.19
C PRO A 262 -0.10 -5.88 21.90
N ARG A 263 -0.83 -5.35 22.90
CA ARG A 263 -1.57 -4.07 22.79
C ARG A 263 -0.66 -2.89 22.49
N ASP A 264 0.49 -2.81 23.15
CA ASP A 264 1.40 -1.69 22.96
C ASP A 264 2.13 -1.78 21.62
N ALA A 265 2.55 -2.98 21.20
CA ALA A 265 3.07 -3.22 19.86
C ALA A 265 2.04 -2.86 18.77
N GLY A 266 0.78 -3.28 18.98
CA GLY A 266 -0.33 -2.93 18.06
C GLY A 266 -0.60 -1.43 18.00
N ARG A 267 -0.52 -0.71 19.11
CA ARG A 267 -0.67 0.75 19.14
C ARG A 267 0.47 1.47 18.42
N VAL A 268 1.72 1.07 18.64
CA VAL A 268 2.89 1.63 17.92
C VAL A 268 2.71 1.47 16.42
N MET A 269 2.31 0.27 15.95
CA MET A 269 2.03 0.04 14.54
C MET A 269 0.81 0.81 14.03
N GLY A 270 -0.21 0.99 14.84
CA GLY A 270 -1.36 1.83 14.51
C GLY A 270 -0.96 3.30 14.34
N ILE A 271 -0.05 3.81 15.18
CA ILE A 271 0.48 5.17 15.09
C ILE A 271 1.31 5.37 13.81
N TYR A 272 2.04 4.35 13.34
CA TYR A 272 2.63 4.35 11.99
C TYR A 272 1.55 4.63 10.92
N GLY A 273 0.40 3.96 10.99
CA GLY A 273 -0.72 4.16 10.07
C GLY A 273 -1.25 5.61 10.07
N LEU A 274 -1.28 6.26 11.24
CA LEU A 274 -1.64 7.69 11.33
C LEU A 274 -0.61 8.58 10.62
N GLY A 275 0.67 8.25 10.66
CA GLY A 275 1.72 8.95 9.93
C GLY A 275 1.49 8.94 8.41
N VAL A 276 0.92 7.86 7.87
CA VAL A 276 0.61 7.75 6.43
C VAL A 276 -0.38 8.82 5.95
N LEU A 277 -1.25 9.37 6.84
CA LEU A 277 -2.19 10.44 6.49
C LEU A 277 -1.52 11.70 5.96
N ILE A 278 -0.24 11.91 6.26
CA ILE A 278 0.55 13.04 5.74
C ILE A 278 0.72 12.98 4.21
N SER A 279 0.43 11.84 3.58
CA SER A 279 0.59 11.61 2.14
C SER A 279 -0.06 12.66 1.22
N LEU A 280 -1.13 13.32 1.65
CA LEU A 280 -1.75 14.41 0.87
C LEU A 280 -0.84 15.61 0.70
N PHE A 281 -0.17 16.00 1.77
CA PHE A 281 0.72 17.16 1.75
C PHE A 281 2.01 16.86 0.99
N THR A 282 2.48 15.64 1.07
CA THR A 282 3.76 15.25 0.47
C THR A 282 3.67 15.02 -1.05
N GLY A 283 2.50 14.71 -1.59
CA GLY A 283 2.25 14.75 -3.03
C GLY A 283 2.46 16.15 -3.60
N TRP A 284 1.89 17.19 -2.96
CA TRP A 284 2.13 18.58 -3.31
C TRP A 284 3.61 18.97 -3.19
N LEU A 285 4.30 18.47 -2.15
CA LEU A 285 5.74 18.70 -1.97
C LEU A 285 6.54 18.17 -3.16
N GLY A 286 6.21 16.97 -3.65
CA GLY A 286 6.83 16.34 -4.82
C GLY A 286 6.58 17.06 -6.15
N ASP A 287 5.52 17.86 -6.25
CA ASP A 287 5.25 18.70 -7.41
C ASP A 287 6.01 20.02 -7.37
N ARG A 288 6.31 20.56 -6.17
CA ARG A 288 6.94 21.85 -5.97
C ARG A 288 8.47 21.81 -5.91
N PHE A 289 9.02 20.76 -5.33
CA PHE A 289 10.46 20.62 -5.13
C PHE A 289 11.09 19.60 -6.07
N SER A 290 12.42 19.66 -6.20
CA SER A 290 13.12 18.72 -7.06
C SER A 290 13.05 17.28 -6.52
N PRO A 291 12.93 16.26 -7.39
CA PRO A 291 12.91 14.85 -6.99
C PRO A 291 14.11 14.44 -6.14
N ARG A 292 15.28 15.02 -6.40
CA ARG A 292 16.51 14.79 -5.62
C ARG A 292 16.34 15.19 -4.15
N LEU A 293 15.81 16.40 -3.92
CA LEU A 293 15.60 16.93 -2.57
C LEU A 293 14.52 16.14 -1.84
N VAL A 294 13.36 15.91 -2.49
CA VAL A 294 12.24 15.22 -1.86
C VAL A 294 12.64 13.80 -1.46
N LEU A 295 13.15 12.99 -2.38
CA LEU A 295 13.54 11.62 -2.07
C LEU A 295 14.80 11.56 -1.21
N GLY A 296 15.82 12.37 -1.51
CA GLY A 296 17.08 12.38 -0.77
C GLY A 296 16.87 12.70 0.71
N LEU A 297 16.18 13.81 1.02
CA LEU A 297 15.88 14.19 2.40
C LEU A 297 14.95 13.18 3.10
N SER A 298 13.97 12.64 2.38
CA SER A 298 13.08 11.63 2.96
C SER A 298 13.81 10.33 3.29
N PHE A 299 14.71 9.85 2.43
CA PHE A 299 15.54 8.69 2.73
C PHE A 299 16.52 8.96 3.88
N LEU A 300 17.12 10.16 3.97
CA LEU A 300 17.97 10.54 5.10
C LEU A 300 17.18 10.57 6.42
N LEU A 301 15.99 11.19 6.41
CA LEU A 301 15.12 11.21 7.59
C LEU A 301 14.71 9.79 7.99
N ALA A 302 14.32 8.96 7.03
CA ALA A 302 13.97 7.56 7.28
C ALA A 302 15.14 6.78 7.89
N SER A 303 16.36 7.01 7.40
CA SER A 303 17.57 6.39 7.95
C SER A 303 17.82 6.80 9.40
N ALA A 304 17.73 8.10 9.70
CA ALA A 304 17.91 8.61 11.06
C ALA A 304 16.85 8.04 12.02
N VAL A 305 15.58 8.04 11.61
CA VAL A 305 14.46 7.47 12.39
C VAL A 305 14.64 5.98 12.60
N ALA A 306 15.02 5.23 11.57
CA ALA A 306 15.30 3.80 11.69
C ALA A 306 16.47 3.53 12.66
N GLY A 307 17.53 4.34 12.59
CA GLY A 307 18.64 4.27 13.55
C GLY A 307 18.16 4.44 14.99
N LEU A 308 17.30 5.41 15.25
CA LEU A 308 16.74 5.64 16.59
C LEU A 308 15.77 4.54 17.02
N LEU A 309 14.97 3.95 16.11
CA LEU A 309 14.06 2.83 16.42
C LEU A 309 14.80 1.58 16.94
N PHE A 310 15.94 1.24 16.33
CA PHE A 310 16.68 0.01 16.68
C PHE A 310 17.84 0.22 17.67
N ASN A 311 18.29 1.45 17.91
CA ASN A 311 19.42 1.76 18.81
C ASN A 311 19.07 2.77 19.91
N GLY A 312 17.88 3.38 19.86
CA GLY A 312 17.46 4.43 20.78
C GLY A 312 16.67 3.90 21.98
N PRO A 313 15.98 4.81 22.70
CA PRO A 313 15.19 4.46 23.87
C PRO A 313 14.04 3.49 23.56
N ALA A 314 13.85 2.51 24.44
CA ALA A 314 12.84 1.47 24.30
C ALA A 314 11.48 1.87 24.91
N ASP A 315 11.27 3.12 25.33
CA ASP A 315 10.00 3.54 25.91
C ASP A 315 8.91 3.70 24.84
N PHE A 316 7.67 3.49 25.24
CA PHE A 316 6.51 3.51 24.33
C PHE A 316 6.36 4.82 23.58
N THR A 317 6.53 5.95 24.24
CA THR A 317 6.31 7.28 23.65
C THR A 317 7.30 7.56 22.53
N THR A 318 8.58 7.25 22.77
CA THR A 318 9.64 7.40 21.77
C THR A 318 9.40 6.46 20.57
N GLN A 319 9.13 5.18 20.81
CA GLN A 319 8.90 4.20 19.74
C GLN A 319 7.64 4.56 18.92
N ALA A 320 6.57 5.04 19.55
CA ALA A 320 5.36 5.50 18.89
C ALA A 320 5.60 6.76 18.04
N ALA A 321 6.29 7.76 18.60
CA ALA A 321 6.63 8.99 17.87
C ALA A 321 7.52 8.71 16.64
N LEU A 322 8.54 7.89 16.80
CA LEU A 322 9.42 7.48 15.70
C LEU A 322 8.66 6.68 14.63
N SER A 323 7.75 5.79 15.03
CA SER A 323 6.89 5.05 14.10
C SER A 323 5.96 5.97 13.32
N PHE A 324 5.39 7.02 13.95
CA PHE A 324 4.62 8.05 13.25
C PHE A 324 5.46 8.74 12.18
N VAL A 325 6.66 9.20 12.54
CA VAL A 325 7.56 9.87 11.59
C VAL A 325 7.96 8.93 10.46
N LEU A 326 8.21 7.66 10.76
CA LEU A 326 8.54 6.67 9.73
C LEU A 326 7.34 6.40 8.80
N GLY A 327 6.11 6.34 9.33
CA GLY A 327 4.87 6.24 8.54
C GLY A 327 4.70 7.41 7.58
N ALA A 328 4.89 8.64 8.09
CA ALA A 328 4.87 9.87 7.29
C ALA A 328 5.95 9.88 6.21
N THR A 329 7.13 9.36 6.52
CA THR A 329 8.28 9.35 5.61
C THR A 329 8.18 8.22 4.59
N PHE A 330 7.98 6.98 5.04
CA PHE A 330 7.94 5.80 4.15
C PHE A 330 6.68 5.81 3.28
N SER A 331 5.52 5.56 3.87
CA SER A 331 4.27 5.41 3.12
C SER A 331 3.64 6.76 2.76
N GLY A 332 3.84 7.78 3.59
CA GLY A 332 3.35 9.13 3.34
C GLY A 332 4.13 9.87 2.26
N THR A 333 5.45 9.76 2.20
CA THR A 333 6.29 10.58 1.31
C THR A 333 6.99 9.77 0.24
N ILE A 334 7.83 8.80 0.61
CA ILE A 334 8.67 8.08 -0.35
C ILE A 334 7.81 7.28 -1.32
N PHE A 335 6.85 6.48 -0.84
CA PHE A 335 5.98 5.66 -1.68
C PHE A 335 5.22 6.49 -2.72
N VAL A 336 4.58 7.57 -2.28
CA VAL A 336 3.76 8.44 -3.14
C VAL A 336 4.60 9.12 -4.22
N ASN A 337 5.76 9.65 -3.83
CA ASN A 337 6.63 10.37 -4.75
C ASN A 337 7.40 9.43 -5.70
N LEU A 338 7.85 8.25 -5.24
CA LEU A 338 8.42 7.24 -6.14
C LEU A 338 7.42 6.84 -7.22
N ALA A 339 6.18 6.53 -6.86
CA ALA A 339 5.13 6.18 -7.82
C ALA A 339 4.91 7.31 -8.85
N ALA A 340 4.80 8.56 -8.39
CA ALA A 340 4.62 9.72 -9.24
C ALA A 340 5.83 9.96 -10.17
N TYR A 341 7.05 9.84 -9.67
CA TYR A 341 8.25 10.09 -10.45
C TYR A 341 8.52 9.01 -11.50
N HIS A 342 8.15 7.74 -11.25
CA HIS A 342 8.17 6.72 -12.29
C HIS A 342 7.32 7.13 -13.51
N VAL A 343 6.12 7.63 -13.26
CA VAL A 343 5.23 8.11 -14.33
C VAL A 343 5.82 9.35 -15.01
N LYS A 344 6.36 10.31 -14.24
CA LYS A 344 6.96 11.55 -14.78
C LYS A 344 8.27 11.32 -15.52
N SER A 345 8.96 10.20 -15.31
CA SER A 345 10.25 9.88 -15.95
C SER A 345 10.12 9.55 -17.44
N VAL A 346 8.90 9.26 -17.91
CA VAL A 346 8.62 8.80 -19.29
C VAL A 346 7.48 9.59 -19.93
N THR A 347 7.33 9.44 -21.25
CA THR A 347 6.21 10.01 -22.00
C THR A 347 4.87 9.33 -21.65
N ALA A 348 3.76 10.00 -21.87
CA ALA A 348 2.42 9.58 -21.45
C ALA A 348 2.02 8.17 -21.95
N ASN A 349 2.47 7.76 -23.14
CA ASN A 349 2.20 6.43 -23.71
C ASN A 349 2.93 5.29 -22.95
N LEU A 350 3.99 5.60 -22.20
CA LEU A 350 4.75 4.64 -21.37
C LEU A 350 4.37 4.70 -19.87
N ALA A 351 3.52 5.64 -19.47
CA ALA A 351 3.16 5.86 -18.06
C ALA A 351 2.62 4.60 -17.37
N GLY A 352 1.79 3.82 -18.05
CA GLY A 352 1.28 2.55 -17.51
C GLY A 352 2.37 1.51 -17.27
N ARG A 353 3.36 1.42 -18.20
CA ARG A 353 4.51 0.52 -18.04
C ARG A 353 5.43 0.96 -16.92
N ALA A 354 5.66 2.27 -16.76
CA ALA A 354 6.46 2.82 -15.67
C ALA A 354 5.80 2.59 -14.30
N SER A 355 4.48 2.75 -14.20
CA SER A 355 3.72 2.42 -13.00
C SER A 355 3.79 0.93 -12.66
N GLY A 356 3.66 0.05 -13.66
CA GLY A 356 3.84 -1.40 -13.48
C GLY A 356 5.24 -1.75 -12.98
N LEU A 357 6.27 -1.10 -13.53
CA LEU A 357 7.66 -1.29 -13.12
C LEU A 357 7.87 -0.89 -11.63
N PHE A 358 7.32 0.25 -11.21
CA PHE A 358 7.32 0.68 -9.80
C PHE A 358 6.72 -0.40 -8.88
N VAL A 359 5.51 -0.86 -9.19
CA VAL A 359 4.79 -1.88 -8.40
C VAL A 359 5.60 -3.17 -8.32
N THR A 360 6.11 -3.66 -9.46
CA THR A 360 6.91 -4.88 -9.51
C THR A 360 8.21 -4.75 -8.70
N CYS A 361 8.91 -3.61 -8.78
CA CYS A 361 10.15 -3.41 -8.04
C CYS A 361 9.92 -3.32 -6.53
N VAL A 362 8.91 -2.58 -6.09
CA VAL A 362 8.59 -2.42 -4.65
C VAL A 362 8.11 -3.74 -4.06
N TYR A 363 7.06 -4.35 -4.62
CA TYR A 363 6.48 -5.56 -4.04
C TYR A 363 7.32 -6.81 -4.30
N GLY A 364 8.02 -6.88 -5.44
CA GLY A 364 8.95 -7.96 -5.74
C GLY A 364 10.12 -8.01 -4.75
N SER A 365 10.76 -6.88 -4.46
CA SER A 365 11.81 -6.81 -3.45
C SER A 365 11.27 -7.01 -2.02
N ALA A 366 10.08 -6.50 -1.74
CA ALA A 366 9.38 -6.67 -0.47
C ALA A 366 9.19 -8.14 -0.08
N THR A 367 9.04 -9.04 -1.07
CA THR A 367 8.87 -10.48 -0.82
C THR A 367 9.99 -11.07 0.05
N ALA A 368 11.22 -10.67 -0.21
CA ALA A 368 12.39 -11.14 0.55
C ALA A 368 12.66 -10.31 1.81
N ALA A 369 11.99 -9.17 2.00
CA ALA A 369 12.37 -8.20 3.02
C ALA A 369 12.30 -8.76 4.44
N GLY A 370 11.23 -9.45 4.79
CA GLY A 370 11.08 -10.07 6.11
C GLY A 370 12.07 -11.20 6.35
N TYR A 371 12.33 -12.02 5.30
CA TYR A 371 13.35 -13.07 5.39
C TYR A 371 14.73 -12.50 5.70
N VAL A 372 15.16 -11.45 4.96
CA VAL A 372 16.49 -10.86 5.10
C VAL A 372 16.68 -10.27 6.51
N ILE A 373 15.74 -9.44 6.99
CA ILE A 373 15.88 -8.86 8.34
C ILE A 373 15.80 -9.94 9.43
N GLY A 374 14.93 -10.94 9.28
CA GLY A 374 14.80 -12.05 10.23
C GLY A 374 16.05 -12.92 10.26
N TRP A 375 16.65 -13.19 9.10
CA TRP A 375 17.90 -13.94 8.99
C TRP A 375 19.06 -13.19 9.67
N ILE A 376 19.23 -11.90 9.40
CA ILE A 376 20.27 -11.09 10.04
C ILE A 376 20.01 -11.01 11.54
N ALA A 377 18.78 -10.78 11.98
CA ALA A 377 18.45 -10.72 13.41
C ALA A 377 18.73 -12.04 14.13
N GLY A 378 18.55 -13.17 13.45
CA GLY A 378 18.77 -14.49 14.03
C GLY A 378 20.23 -14.80 14.38
N PHE A 379 21.21 -14.25 13.63
CA PHE A 379 22.62 -14.51 13.91
C PHE A 379 23.40 -13.30 14.46
N ALA A 380 22.95 -12.07 14.20
CA ALA A 380 23.66 -10.85 14.58
C ALA A 380 22.85 -9.92 15.51
N GLY A 381 21.60 -10.28 15.80
CA GLY A 381 20.70 -9.49 16.65
C GLY A 381 19.95 -8.38 15.91
N TRP A 382 18.89 -7.88 16.55
CA TRP A 382 17.95 -6.92 15.96
C TRP A 382 18.57 -5.57 15.62
N THR A 383 19.50 -5.08 16.44
CA THR A 383 20.20 -3.81 16.20
C THR A 383 20.98 -3.85 14.88
N VAL A 384 21.74 -4.94 14.65
CA VAL A 384 22.48 -5.11 13.39
C VAL A 384 21.55 -5.26 12.21
N ALA A 385 20.48 -6.04 12.35
CA ALA A 385 19.48 -6.23 11.29
C ALA A 385 18.81 -4.91 10.89
N GLY A 386 18.36 -4.10 11.85
CA GLY A 386 17.79 -2.79 11.61
C GLY A 386 18.77 -1.82 10.97
N ASN A 387 20.03 -1.79 11.44
CA ASN A 387 21.06 -0.94 10.87
C ASN A 387 21.39 -1.32 9.42
N ILE A 388 21.51 -2.60 9.09
CA ILE A 388 21.81 -3.04 7.72
C ILE A 388 20.61 -2.80 6.80
N GLN A 389 19.42 -3.30 7.18
CA GLN A 389 18.29 -3.32 6.22
C GLN A 389 17.50 -2.02 6.19
N LEU A 390 17.45 -1.22 7.24
CA LEU A 390 16.74 0.05 7.22
C LEU A 390 17.72 1.23 7.10
N VAL A 391 18.69 1.33 8.00
CA VAL A 391 19.57 2.51 8.02
C VAL A 391 20.44 2.57 6.76
N LEU A 392 21.23 1.51 6.46
CA LEU A 392 22.15 1.54 5.32
C LEU A 392 21.41 1.56 3.98
N LEU A 393 20.29 0.83 3.82
CA LEU A 393 19.52 0.88 2.57
C LEU A 393 18.91 2.27 2.35
N CYS A 394 18.44 2.94 3.40
CA CYS A 394 17.96 4.32 3.29
C CYS A 394 19.11 5.31 3.00
N LEU A 395 20.28 5.16 3.58
CA LEU A 395 21.47 5.96 3.23
C LEU A 395 21.86 5.78 1.77
N ALA A 396 21.91 4.53 1.30
CA ALA A 396 22.15 4.23 -0.11
C ALA A 396 21.08 4.84 -1.02
N GLY A 397 19.81 4.77 -0.60
CA GLY A 397 18.69 5.42 -1.29
C GLY A 397 18.86 6.94 -1.39
N ALA A 398 19.28 7.59 -0.30
CA ALA A 398 19.56 9.03 -0.30
C ALA A 398 20.69 9.39 -1.29
N ALA A 399 21.78 8.62 -1.29
CA ALA A 399 22.90 8.83 -2.21
C ALA A 399 22.49 8.62 -3.68
N ILE A 400 21.74 7.56 -3.97
CA ILE A 400 21.25 7.25 -5.32
C ILE A 400 20.24 8.30 -5.80
N ALA A 401 19.41 8.86 -4.90
CA ALA A 401 18.46 9.91 -5.25
C ALA A 401 19.12 11.18 -5.83
N LEU A 402 20.39 11.46 -5.48
CA LEU A 402 21.16 12.58 -6.04
C LEU A 402 21.42 12.44 -7.54
N MET A 403 21.35 11.23 -8.09
CA MET A 403 21.54 10.97 -9.53
C MET A 403 20.29 11.32 -10.38
N LEU A 404 19.13 11.57 -9.76
CA LEU A 404 17.91 11.92 -10.48
C LEU A 404 18.06 13.26 -11.22
N ARG A 405 17.55 13.34 -12.44
CA ARG A 405 17.53 14.53 -13.28
C ARG A 405 16.12 15.06 -13.45
N GLY A 406 15.69 15.94 -12.53
CA GLY A 406 14.32 16.49 -12.54
C GLY A 406 14.00 17.36 -13.75
N ASP A 407 15.01 17.94 -14.40
CA ASP A 407 14.89 18.68 -15.67
C ASP A 407 14.43 17.81 -16.84
N GLN A 408 14.71 16.50 -16.80
CA GLN A 408 14.33 15.51 -17.80
C GLN A 408 12.99 14.82 -17.52
N MET A 409 12.29 15.18 -16.43
CA MET A 409 10.98 14.64 -16.10
C MET A 409 9.85 15.51 -16.67
N ALA A 410 8.72 14.88 -16.97
CA ALA A 410 7.53 15.57 -17.43
C ALA A 410 7.05 16.57 -16.36
N ARG A 411 6.77 17.82 -16.78
CA ARG A 411 6.23 18.87 -15.93
C ARG A 411 4.73 19.01 -16.19
N GLN A 412 3.95 19.19 -15.14
CA GLN A 412 2.56 19.61 -15.32
C GLN A 412 2.54 21.02 -15.93
N PRO A 413 1.66 21.29 -16.91
CA PRO A 413 1.42 22.65 -17.38
C PRO A 413 1.07 23.52 -16.15
N LYS A 414 1.71 24.67 -15.99
CA LYS A 414 1.26 25.67 -15.01
C LYS A 414 -0.20 25.97 -15.33
N GLN A 415 -1.11 25.59 -14.45
CA GLN A 415 -2.48 26.10 -14.53
C GLN A 415 -2.36 27.62 -14.45
N GLY A 416 -2.75 28.30 -15.53
CA GLY A 416 -2.75 29.75 -15.60
C GLY A 416 -3.53 30.33 -14.41
N THR A 417 -2.90 31.26 -13.74
CA THR A 417 -3.47 32.12 -12.69
C THR A 417 -4.67 32.86 -13.19
#